data_e6a7a7bf1b30fa0798b9e1d5ea537bf8
#
_entry.id   e6a7a7bf1b30fa0798b9e1d5ea537bf8
#
_cell.length_a   1.000
_cell.length_b   1.000
_cell.length_c   1.000
_cell.angle_alpha   90.00
_cell.angle_beta   90.00
_cell.angle_gamma   90.00
#
_symmetry.space_group_name_H-M   'P 1'
#
loop_
_entity.id
_entity.type
_entity.pdbx_description
1 polymer ?
#
loop_
_entity_poly.entity_id
_entity_poly.type
_entity_poly.pdbx_seq_one_letter_code
_entity_poly.pdbx_strand_id
1 'polypeptide(L)' 'MLESLEKMLSQGMDNPMLRFGLGKGYLDAGQPGRAAQHLRRCVELDPK' A
#
# COMPACT_ATOMS: atom_id res chain seq x y z
N MET A 1 -0.96 12.31 -4.33
CA MET A 1 0.10 11.37 -3.95
C MET A 1 -0.43 9.95 -3.85
N LEU A 2 -1.44 9.71 -3.01
CA LEU A 2 -2.03 8.36 -2.94
C LEU A 2 -2.70 7.95 -4.25
N GLU A 3 -3.24 8.92 -4.98
CA GLU A 3 -3.88 8.62 -6.25
C GLU A 3 -2.93 7.99 -7.25
N SER A 4 -1.69 8.47 -7.30
CA SER A 4 -0.70 7.90 -8.20
C SER A 4 -0.38 6.46 -7.84
N LEU A 5 -0.23 6.19 -6.56
CA LEU A 5 0.06 4.84 -6.09
C LEU A 5 -1.12 3.90 -6.33
N GLU A 6 -2.34 4.37 -6.08
CA GLU A 6 -3.53 3.57 -6.34
C GLU A 6 -3.68 3.28 -7.83
N LYS A 7 -3.36 4.26 -8.66
CA LYS A 7 -3.42 4.08 -10.11
C LYS A 7 -2.44 3.00 -10.56
N MET A 8 -1.22 3.03 -10.03
CA MET A 8 -0.23 2.02 -10.34
C MET A 8 -0.72 0.63 -9.94
N LEU A 9 -1.33 0.53 -8.77
CA LEU A 9 -1.88 -0.73 -8.31
C LEU A 9 -2.99 -1.23 -9.24
N SER A 10 -3.87 -0.33 -9.68
CA SER A 10 -4.96 -0.69 -10.59
C SER A 10 -4.45 -1.13 -11.95
N GLN A 11 -3.23 -0.76 -12.31
CA GLN A 11 -2.60 -1.18 -13.55
C GLN A 11 -1.85 -2.52 -13.41
N GLY A 12 -2.01 -3.17 -12.28
CA GLY A 12 -1.38 -4.47 -12.06
C GLY A 12 -0.01 -4.42 -11.42
N MET A 13 0.45 -3.25 -11.04
CA MET A 13 1.76 -3.11 -10.38
C MET A 13 1.58 -3.34 -8.88
N ASP A 14 1.74 -4.58 -8.46
CA ASP A 14 1.56 -4.95 -7.06
C ASP A 14 2.86 -5.53 -6.52
N ASN A 15 3.57 -4.72 -5.74
CA ASN A 15 4.85 -5.12 -5.16
C ASN A 15 4.96 -4.57 -3.74
N PRO A 16 5.91 -5.11 -2.92
CA PRO A 16 6.01 -4.70 -1.52
C PRO A 16 6.25 -3.21 -1.33
N MET A 17 7.08 -2.61 -2.16
CA MET A 17 7.40 -1.20 -2.02
C MET A 17 6.18 -0.33 -2.26
N LEU A 18 5.38 -0.65 -3.28
CA LEU A 18 4.16 0.09 -3.57
C LEU A 18 3.16 -0.06 -2.43
N ARG A 19 2.98 -1.28 -1.93
CA ARG A 19 2.07 -1.54 -0.81
C ARG A 19 2.52 -0.82 0.45
N PHE A 20 3.82 -0.78 0.71
CA PHE A 20 4.34 -0.06 1.87
C PHE A 20 4.05 1.44 1.75
N GLY A 21 4.26 2.01 0.55
CA GLY A 21 3.97 3.41 0.31
C GLY A 21 2.50 3.75 0.53
N LEU A 22 1.62 2.89 0.04
CA LEU A 22 0.18 3.07 0.27
C LEU A 22 -0.17 2.97 1.74
N GLY A 23 0.40 1.99 2.44
CA GLY A 23 0.13 1.82 3.87
C GLY A 23 0.55 3.03 4.66
N LYS A 24 1.75 3.51 4.41
CA LYS A 24 2.26 4.69 5.11
C LYS A 24 1.42 5.93 4.78
N GLY A 25 1.07 6.09 3.50
CA GLY A 25 0.26 7.24 3.08
C GLY A 25 -1.11 7.26 3.75
N TYR A 26 -1.74 6.10 3.84
CA TYR A 26 -3.04 6.04 4.50
C TYR A 26 -2.94 6.27 6.00
N LEU A 27 -1.85 5.81 6.64
CA LEU A 27 -1.62 6.13 8.05
C LEU A 27 -1.53 7.64 8.25
N ASP A 28 -0.75 8.31 7.40
CA ASP A 28 -0.58 9.76 7.48
C ASP A 28 -1.89 10.49 7.22
N ALA A 29 -2.76 9.88 6.41
CA ALA A 29 -4.06 10.47 6.09
C ALA A 29 -5.13 10.15 7.14
N GLY A 30 -4.77 9.47 8.22
CA GLY A 30 -5.71 9.14 9.28
C GLY A 30 -6.65 8.00 8.92
N GLN A 31 -6.23 7.09 8.05
CA GLN A 31 -7.04 5.95 7.65
C GLN A 31 -6.32 4.63 7.98
N PRO A 32 -6.23 4.28 9.27
CA PRO A 32 -5.45 3.11 9.66
C PRO A 32 -6.01 1.79 9.14
N GLY A 33 -7.31 1.71 8.91
CA GLY A 33 -7.91 0.49 8.35
C GLY A 33 -7.38 0.17 6.97
N ARG A 34 -7.34 1.17 6.09
CA ARG A 34 -6.80 0.99 4.75
C ARG A 34 -5.29 0.75 4.81
N ALA A 35 -4.60 1.46 5.71
CA ALA A 35 -3.17 1.28 5.89
C ALA A 35 -2.86 -0.17 6.27
N ALA A 36 -3.61 -0.74 7.20
CA ALA A 36 -3.39 -2.11 7.65
C ALA A 36 -3.55 -3.10 6.50
N GLN A 37 -4.53 -2.89 5.64
CA GLN A 37 -4.75 -3.77 4.50
C GLN A 37 -3.55 -3.78 3.56
N HIS A 38 -3.02 -2.61 3.24
CA HIS A 38 -1.89 -2.52 2.34
C HIS A 38 -0.60 -3.04 2.99
N LEU A 39 -0.40 -2.75 4.26
CA LEU A 39 0.79 -3.24 4.96
C LEU A 39 0.76 -4.75 5.11
N ARG A 40 -0.41 -5.33 5.35
CA ARG A 40 -0.54 -6.78 5.39
C ARG A 40 -0.15 -7.39 4.05
N ARG A 41 -0.64 -6.81 2.96
CA ARG A 41 -0.30 -7.31 1.64
C ARG A 41 1.19 -7.15 1.36
N CYS A 42 1.78 -6.07 1.86
CA CYS A 42 3.21 -5.86 1.73
C CYS A 42 4.00 -7.02 2.31
N VAL A 43 3.61 -7.45 3.52
CA VAL A 43 4.29 -8.59 4.18
C VAL A 43 4.06 -9.89 3.41
N GLU A 44 2.86 -10.07 2.87
CA GLU A 44 2.55 -11.28 2.10
C GLU A 44 3.40 -11.37 0.83
N LEU A 45 3.67 -10.22 0.20
CA LEU A 45 4.46 -10.19 -1.03
C LEU A 45 5.95 -10.35 -0.75
N ASP A 46 6.40 -10.02 0.44
CA ASP A 46 7.81 -10.13 0.84
C ASP A 46 7.88 -10.70 2.26
N PRO A 47 7.72 -11.99 2.42
CA PRO A 47 7.56 -12.63 3.73
C PRO A 47 8.86 -12.90 4.47
N LYS A 48 9.85 -12.09 4.29
CA LYS A 48 11.12 -12.28 5.00
C LYS A 48 11.06 -11.89 6.46
#